data_cb7c7cd41eff4611d3d5745d824b51d7
#
_entry.id   cb7c7cd41eff4611d3d5745d824b51d7
#
_cell.length_a   1.000
_cell.length_b   1.000
_cell.length_c   1.000
_cell.angle_alpha   90.00
_cell.angle_beta   90.00
_cell.angle_gamma   90.00
#
_symmetry.space_group_name_H-M   'P 1'
#
loop_
_entity.id
_entity.type
_entity.pdbx_description
1 polymer ?
#
loop_
_entity_poly.entity_id
_entity_poly.type
_entity_poly.pdbx_seq_one_letter_code
_entity_poly.pdbx_strand_id
1 'polypeptide(L)'
;MRVIDFSHPEWRALAQQLLDEAPQVIRGRQWQPLIGMLRDNQLLLPLGNHRYELTPAGRRYLTRELMLAELACAPPEPEEWLHAQGWQLGERVNERVLAALYRKGEGHFSPIEQIDFEDKGIRLCTDLPLRLRAARPFSLFLSGGTLLDVAPWLQTLGEVALPARTLAQLGKILWGEGEIQRVITTDAVGAFAELPLPADALLVWYPAEDPGTLEPLIAALPPQTLWSHLTALDPAGVDRVLALAQRLGRPASWWLPRDLVPIKAAYGAPLGDGRPW
;
A
#
# COMPACT_ATOMS: atom_id res chain seq x y z
N MET A 1 -40.25 -24.30 18.79
CA MET A 1 -39.65 -23.02 19.18
C MET A 1 -39.02 -22.42 17.90
N ARG A 2 -39.48 -21.27 17.43
CA ARG A 2 -38.82 -20.63 16.27
C ARG A 2 -37.49 -20.08 16.80
N VAL A 3 -36.40 -20.54 16.21
CA VAL A 3 -35.09 -19.98 16.48
C VAL A 3 -35.05 -18.61 15.80
N ILE A 4 -34.76 -17.57 16.57
CA ILE A 4 -34.54 -16.22 16.01
C ILE A 4 -33.12 -16.21 15.43
N ASP A 5 -33.05 -15.95 14.14
CA ASP A 5 -31.80 -15.83 13.42
C ASP A 5 -31.41 -14.34 13.28
N PHE A 6 -30.48 -13.90 14.12
CA PHE A 6 -29.97 -12.52 14.11
C PHE A 6 -29.06 -12.20 12.91
N SER A 7 -28.73 -13.17 12.05
CA SER A 7 -28.08 -12.89 10.78
C SER A 7 -29.03 -12.15 9.81
N HIS A 8 -30.36 -12.28 10.03
CA HIS A 8 -31.36 -11.62 9.21
C HIS A 8 -31.45 -10.12 9.51
N PRO A 9 -31.37 -9.22 8.48
CA PRO A 9 -31.27 -7.76 8.69
C PRO A 9 -32.41 -7.17 9.56
N GLU A 10 -33.63 -7.67 9.42
CA GLU A 10 -34.78 -7.18 10.17
C GLU A 10 -34.68 -7.48 11.67
N TRP A 11 -34.24 -8.69 12.04
CA TRP A 11 -34.04 -9.06 13.46
C TRP A 11 -32.89 -8.31 14.09
N ARG A 12 -31.83 -8.07 13.30
CA ARG A 12 -30.68 -7.27 13.74
C ARG A 12 -31.09 -5.83 14.03
N ALA A 13 -31.83 -5.19 13.10
CA ALA A 13 -32.29 -3.81 13.27
C ALA A 13 -33.16 -3.65 14.52
N LEU A 14 -34.10 -4.60 14.77
CA LEU A 14 -34.93 -4.54 15.96
C LEU A 14 -34.14 -4.78 17.25
N ALA A 15 -33.22 -5.74 17.25
CA ALA A 15 -32.37 -6.01 18.41
C ALA A 15 -31.48 -4.79 18.74
N GLN A 16 -30.94 -4.14 17.72
CA GLN A 16 -30.17 -2.89 17.87
C GLN A 16 -31.06 -1.78 18.45
N GLN A 17 -32.26 -1.57 17.92
CA GLN A 17 -33.21 -0.60 18.44
C GLN A 17 -33.54 -0.85 19.91
N LEU A 18 -33.70 -2.12 20.35
CA LEU A 18 -33.93 -2.46 21.76
C LEU A 18 -32.74 -2.13 22.65
N LEU A 19 -31.52 -2.18 22.11
CA LEU A 19 -30.31 -1.84 22.86
C LEU A 19 -30.07 -0.33 22.98
N ASP A 20 -30.40 0.45 21.95
CA ASP A 20 -30.05 1.87 21.87
C ASP A 20 -30.96 2.75 22.73
N GLU A 21 -32.25 2.42 22.83
CA GLU A 21 -33.22 3.25 23.54
C GLU A 21 -34.02 2.43 24.57
N ALA A 22 -34.29 3.02 25.71
CA ALA A 22 -35.15 2.43 26.74
C ALA A 22 -36.15 3.50 27.29
N PRO A 23 -37.39 3.13 27.57
CA PRO A 23 -38.14 1.94 27.12
C PRO A 23 -38.73 2.11 25.71
N GLN A 24 -38.70 1.04 24.93
CA GLN A 24 -39.15 1.05 23.51
C GLN A 24 -40.63 0.76 23.35
N VAL A 25 -41.27 1.48 22.42
CA VAL A 25 -42.63 1.17 21.95
C VAL A 25 -42.51 0.29 20.70
N ILE A 26 -42.82 -0.99 20.82
CA ILE A 26 -42.73 -1.95 19.74
C ILE A 26 -44.14 -2.34 19.29
N ARG A 27 -44.48 -1.94 18.06
CA ARG A 27 -45.75 -2.27 17.43
C ARG A 27 -45.51 -3.09 16.17
N GLY A 28 -46.28 -4.13 15.97
CA GLY A 28 -46.21 -4.98 14.79
C GLY A 28 -46.19 -6.46 15.12
N ARG A 29 -46.97 -7.25 14.35
CA ARG A 29 -47.07 -8.70 14.54
C ARG A 29 -45.79 -9.43 14.20
N GLN A 30 -44.98 -8.89 13.30
CA GLN A 30 -43.69 -9.45 12.89
C GLN A 30 -42.69 -9.57 14.06
N TRP A 31 -42.78 -8.68 15.05
CA TRP A 31 -41.86 -8.65 16.19
C TRP A 31 -42.24 -9.60 17.35
N GLN A 32 -43.46 -10.14 17.31
CA GLN A 32 -43.97 -10.99 18.40
C GLN A 32 -43.08 -12.22 18.70
N PRO A 33 -42.43 -12.89 17.71
CA PRO A 33 -41.55 -14.00 18.02
C PRO A 33 -40.34 -13.59 18.87
N LEU A 34 -39.69 -12.47 18.58
CA LEU A 34 -38.56 -11.96 19.37
C LEU A 34 -39.01 -11.51 20.77
N ILE A 35 -40.06 -10.69 20.82
CA ILE A 35 -40.62 -10.19 22.08
C ILE A 35 -41.05 -11.36 22.95
N GLY A 36 -41.74 -12.37 22.41
CA GLY A 36 -42.16 -13.57 23.14
C GLY A 36 -40.95 -14.32 23.69
N MET A 37 -39.96 -14.59 22.86
CA MET A 37 -38.75 -15.29 23.28
C MET A 37 -38.01 -14.52 24.39
N LEU A 38 -37.81 -13.21 24.25
CA LEU A 38 -37.13 -12.39 25.27
C LEU A 38 -37.93 -12.33 26.59
N ARG A 39 -39.25 -12.19 26.50
CA ARG A 39 -40.12 -12.17 27.67
C ARG A 39 -40.16 -13.52 28.41
N ASP A 40 -40.31 -14.62 27.67
CA ASP A 40 -40.39 -15.96 28.23
C ASP A 40 -39.09 -16.38 28.93
N ASN A 41 -37.96 -15.79 28.52
CA ASN A 41 -36.65 -15.94 29.16
C ASN A 41 -36.33 -14.84 30.20
N GLN A 42 -37.29 -14.00 30.58
CA GLN A 42 -37.10 -12.89 31.52
C GLN A 42 -36.03 -11.86 31.12
N LEU A 43 -35.79 -11.71 29.82
CA LEU A 43 -34.83 -10.79 29.26
C LEU A 43 -35.45 -9.43 28.93
N LEU A 44 -36.80 -9.35 28.91
CA LEU A 44 -37.57 -8.18 28.54
C LEU A 44 -38.70 -7.96 29.55
N LEU A 45 -38.84 -6.73 30.03
CA LEU A 45 -39.90 -6.32 30.96
C LEU A 45 -41.01 -5.58 30.21
N PRO A 46 -42.27 -6.03 30.25
CA PRO A 46 -43.38 -5.28 29.70
C PRO A 46 -43.79 -4.13 30.64
N LEU A 47 -43.84 -2.90 30.14
CA LEU A 47 -44.24 -1.71 30.88
C LEU A 47 -45.68 -1.27 30.57
N GLY A 48 -46.44 -2.05 29.81
CA GLY A 48 -47.79 -1.70 29.31
C GLY A 48 -47.78 -0.90 28.03
N ASN A 49 -48.95 -0.79 27.34
CA ASN A 49 -49.08 -0.01 26.08
C ASN A 49 -48.04 -0.33 25.00
N HIS A 50 -47.68 -1.61 24.84
CA HIS A 50 -46.63 -2.05 23.93
C HIS A 50 -45.24 -1.46 24.21
N ARG A 51 -44.99 -1.02 25.43
CA ARG A 51 -43.69 -0.55 25.91
C ARG A 51 -42.94 -1.70 26.58
N TYR A 52 -41.67 -1.80 26.26
CA TYR A 52 -40.78 -2.83 26.74
C TYR A 52 -39.43 -2.23 27.10
N GLU A 53 -38.80 -2.83 28.12
CA GLU A 53 -37.47 -2.49 28.58
C GLU A 53 -36.62 -3.74 28.73
N LEU A 54 -35.38 -3.71 28.23
CA LEU A 54 -34.46 -4.81 28.41
C LEU A 54 -33.94 -4.88 29.85
N THR A 55 -33.96 -6.09 30.42
CA THR A 55 -33.21 -6.34 31.65
C THR A 55 -31.70 -6.26 31.39
N PRO A 56 -30.89 -6.12 32.45
CA PRO A 56 -29.41 -6.19 32.28
C PRO A 56 -28.95 -7.51 31.65
N ALA A 57 -29.66 -8.63 31.94
CA ALA A 57 -29.40 -9.92 31.30
C ALA A 57 -29.81 -9.88 29.81
N GLY A 58 -30.94 -9.27 29.49
CA GLY A 58 -31.40 -9.09 28.11
C GLY A 58 -30.46 -8.25 27.26
N ARG A 59 -29.91 -7.17 27.84
CA ARG A 59 -28.88 -6.36 27.14
C ARG A 59 -27.65 -7.21 26.82
N ARG A 60 -27.10 -7.93 27.80
CA ARG A 60 -25.94 -8.83 27.57
C ARG A 60 -26.23 -9.91 26.53
N TYR A 61 -27.43 -10.49 26.58
CA TYR A 61 -27.86 -11.51 25.62
C TYR A 61 -27.89 -10.95 24.18
N LEU A 62 -28.63 -9.86 23.96
CA LEU A 62 -28.74 -9.28 22.62
C LEU A 62 -27.40 -8.76 22.09
N THR A 63 -26.58 -8.12 22.91
CA THR A 63 -25.23 -7.69 22.51
C THR A 63 -24.38 -8.88 22.05
N ARG A 64 -24.42 -9.99 22.79
CA ARG A 64 -23.70 -11.21 22.42
C ARG A 64 -24.22 -11.81 21.11
N GLU A 65 -25.55 -11.94 20.96
CA GLU A 65 -26.14 -12.54 19.75
C GLU A 65 -25.88 -11.70 18.52
N LEU A 66 -25.92 -10.36 18.64
CA LEU A 66 -25.59 -9.45 17.54
C LEU A 66 -24.10 -9.58 17.15
N MET A 67 -23.21 -9.64 18.14
CA MET A 67 -21.79 -9.83 17.90
C MET A 67 -21.51 -11.19 17.21
N LEU A 68 -22.17 -12.27 17.65
CA LEU A 68 -22.05 -13.59 17.00
C LEU A 68 -22.61 -13.56 15.56
N ALA A 69 -23.73 -12.85 15.33
CA ALA A 69 -24.30 -12.69 14.01
C ALA A 69 -23.40 -11.85 13.08
N GLU A 70 -22.72 -10.84 13.61
CA GLU A 70 -21.72 -10.08 12.87
C GLU A 70 -20.52 -10.95 12.48
N LEU A 71 -19.99 -11.73 13.40
CA LEU A 71 -18.91 -12.69 13.14
C LEU A 71 -19.33 -13.75 12.12
N ALA A 72 -20.56 -14.26 12.21
CA ALA A 72 -21.10 -15.25 11.26
C ALA A 72 -21.37 -14.66 9.86
N CYS A 73 -21.65 -13.35 9.77
CA CYS A 73 -21.89 -12.62 8.53
C CYS A 73 -20.66 -11.86 8.04
N ALA A 74 -19.56 -11.84 8.80
CA ALA A 74 -18.31 -11.30 8.31
C ALA A 74 -17.91 -12.08 7.04
N PRO A 75 -17.58 -11.39 5.97
CA PRO A 75 -17.02 -12.08 4.82
C PRO A 75 -15.77 -12.84 5.30
N PRO A 76 -15.50 -14.02 4.74
CA PRO A 76 -14.27 -14.73 5.06
C PRO A 76 -13.09 -13.80 4.86
N GLU A 77 -12.04 -13.97 5.68
CA GLU A 77 -10.80 -13.22 5.46
C GLU A 77 -10.43 -13.33 3.99
N PRO A 78 -10.01 -12.24 3.34
CA PRO A 78 -9.74 -12.25 1.89
C PRO A 78 -8.78 -13.36 1.48
N GLU A 79 -7.82 -13.72 2.32
CA GLU A 79 -6.89 -14.82 2.08
C GLU A 79 -7.61 -16.18 2.05
N GLU A 80 -8.51 -16.42 3.01
CA GLU A 80 -9.31 -17.65 3.06
C GLU A 80 -10.26 -17.76 1.87
N TRP A 81 -10.88 -16.64 1.49
CA TRP A 81 -11.75 -16.58 0.33
C TRP A 81 -10.98 -16.87 -0.96
N LEU A 82 -9.82 -16.25 -1.17
CA LEU A 82 -8.95 -16.49 -2.32
C LEU A 82 -8.51 -17.96 -2.38
N HIS A 83 -8.09 -18.52 -1.25
CA HIS A 83 -7.68 -19.92 -1.16
C HIS A 83 -8.83 -20.87 -1.48
N ALA A 84 -10.05 -20.58 -1.00
CA ALA A 84 -11.26 -21.36 -1.32
C ALA A 84 -11.60 -21.33 -2.83
N GLN A 85 -11.21 -20.26 -3.54
CA GLN A 85 -11.34 -20.16 -5.01
C GLN A 85 -10.16 -20.80 -5.77
N GLY A 86 -9.21 -21.41 -5.07
CA GLY A 86 -8.01 -21.99 -5.67
C GLY A 86 -6.93 -20.96 -6.05
N TRP A 87 -7.04 -19.74 -5.54
CA TRP A 87 -6.07 -18.67 -5.78
C TRP A 87 -5.08 -18.59 -4.63
N GLN A 88 -3.81 -18.47 -4.96
CA GLN A 88 -2.75 -18.20 -3.99
C GLN A 88 -2.21 -16.80 -4.24
N LEU A 89 -2.05 -16.02 -3.17
CA LEU A 89 -1.33 -14.76 -3.24
C LEU A 89 0.12 -15.06 -3.59
N GLY A 90 0.66 -14.39 -4.60
CA GLY A 90 2.07 -14.47 -4.92
C GLY A 90 2.93 -13.74 -3.88
N GLU A 91 4.24 -13.92 -3.96
CA GLU A 91 5.20 -13.19 -3.10
C GLU A 91 5.10 -11.66 -3.25
N ARG A 92 4.61 -11.17 -4.38
CA ARG A 92 4.40 -9.74 -4.66
C ARG A 92 2.94 -9.51 -5.03
N VAL A 93 2.28 -8.67 -4.28
CA VAL A 93 0.85 -8.36 -4.46
C VAL A 93 0.69 -6.85 -4.58
N ASN A 94 -0.15 -6.43 -5.53
CA ASN A 94 -0.51 -5.03 -5.66
C ASN A 94 -1.28 -4.56 -4.42
N GLU A 95 -0.75 -3.54 -3.73
CA GLU A 95 -1.31 -3.03 -2.49
C GLU A 95 -2.76 -2.56 -2.66
N ARG A 96 -3.06 -1.82 -3.74
CA ARG A 96 -4.42 -1.31 -3.99
C ARG A 96 -5.43 -2.42 -4.24
N VAL A 97 -5.01 -3.47 -4.95
CA VAL A 97 -5.87 -4.64 -5.19
C VAL A 97 -6.15 -5.36 -3.88
N LEU A 98 -5.11 -5.59 -3.09
CA LEU A 98 -5.26 -6.24 -1.78
C LEU A 98 -6.09 -5.37 -0.84
N ALA A 99 -5.83 -4.06 -0.77
CA ALA A 99 -6.61 -3.12 0.04
C ALA A 99 -8.10 -3.10 -0.35
N ALA A 100 -8.41 -3.20 -1.65
CA ALA A 100 -9.79 -3.31 -2.11
C ALA A 100 -10.45 -4.62 -1.63
N LEU A 101 -9.74 -5.75 -1.64
CA LEU A 101 -10.22 -7.02 -1.08
C LEU A 101 -10.49 -6.91 0.42
N TYR A 102 -9.63 -6.21 1.15
CA TYR A 102 -9.79 -5.93 2.59
C TYR A 102 -10.75 -4.76 2.88
N ARG A 103 -11.40 -4.21 1.84
CA ARG A 103 -12.34 -3.08 1.94
C ARG A 103 -11.74 -1.84 2.64
N LYS A 104 -10.45 -1.63 2.50
CA LYS A 104 -9.76 -0.44 2.99
C LYS A 104 -10.10 0.76 2.13
N GLY A 105 -10.79 1.75 2.69
CA GLY A 105 -11.26 2.94 1.96
C GLY A 105 -10.15 3.82 1.38
N GLU A 106 -8.98 3.83 2.02
CA GLU A 106 -7.83 4.62 1.58
C GLU A 106 -6.96 3.92 0.52
N GLY A 107 -7.20 2.63 0.26
CA GLY A 107 -6.43 1.85 -0.72
C GLY A 107 -5.00 1.53 -0.31
N HIS A 108 -4.65 1.75 0.97
CA HIS A 108 -3.31 1.51 1.53
C HIS A 108 -3.39 0.79 2.87
N PHE A 109 -2.30 0.12 3.23
CA PHE A 109 -2.11 -0.50 4.53
C PHE A 109 -1.19 0.37 5.40
N SER A 110 -1.45 0.38 6.70
CA SER A 110 -0.55 1.02 7.67
C SER A 110 0.82 0.31 7.70
N PRO A 111 1.88 0.97 8.17
CA PRO A 111 3.21 0.34 8.28
C PRO A 111 3.21 -0.97 9.10
N ILE A 112 2.37 -1.06 10.15
CA ILE A 112 2.24 -2.27 10.98
C ILE A 112 1.63 -3.41 10.17
N GLU A 113 0.55 -3.14 9.43
CA GLU A 113 -0.09 -4.14 8.56
C GLU A 113 0.82 -4.58 7.41
N GLN A 114 1.66 -3.69 6.89
CA GLN A 114 2.65 -4.05 5.87
C GLN A 114 3.69 -5.04 6.42
N ILE A 115 4.14 -4.84 7.67
CA ILE A 115 5.03 -5.79 8.36
C ILE A 115 4.35 -7.15 8.52
N ASP A 116 3.07 -7.19 8.91
CA ASP A 116 2.31 -8.45 9.04
C ASP A 116 2.23 -9.23 7.71
N PHE A 117 2.14 -8.52 6.57
CA PHE A 117 2.20 -9.16 5.26
C PHE A 117 3.61 -9.65 4.90
N GLU A 118 4.65 -8.86 5.21
CA GLU A 118 6.03 -9.26 5.00
C GLU A 118 6.40 -10.51 5.82
N ASP A 119 5.93 -10.61 7.07
CA ASP A 119 6.11 -11.79 7.92
C ASP A 119 5.42 -13.04 7.35
N LYS A 120 4.35 -12.86 6.59
CA LYS A 120 3.68 -13.93 5.82
C LYS A 120 4.34 -14.22 4.47
N GLY A 121 5.45 -13.55 4.14
CA GLY A 121 6.13 -13.68 2.85
C GLY A 121 5.46 -12.94 1.70
N ILE A 122 4.52 -12.04 1.99
CA ILE A 122 3.81 -11.25 0.99
C ILE A 122 4.40 -9.84 0.98
N ARG A 123 5.01 -9.45 -0.14
CA ARG A 123 5.49 -8.08 -0.34
C ARG A 123 4.43 -7.26 -1.05
N LEU A 124 3.94 -6.22 -0.41
CA LEU A 124 3.05 -5.25 -1.04
C LEU A 124 3.85 -4.37 -2.00
N CYS A 125 3.32 -4.14 -3.19
CA CYS A 125 3.94 -3.28 -4.19
C CYS A 125 2.93 -2.33 -4.80
N THR A 126 3.38 -1.15 -5.20
CA THR A 126 2.60 -0.23 -6.02
C THR A 126 2.68 -0.66 -7.49
N ASP A 127 1.66 -0.32 -8.28
CA ASP A 127 1.72 -0.50 -9.74
C ASP A 127 2.44 0.68 -10.43
N LEU A 128 3.05 1.56 -9.67
CA LEU A 128 3.76 2.69 -10.24
C LEU A 128 5.01 2.20 -10.96
N PRO A 129 5.20 2.59 -12.23
CA PRO A 129 6.34 2.17 -13.00
C PRO A 129 7.60 2.90 -12.56
N LEU A 130 8.78 2.32 -12.79
CA LEU A 130 10.00 3.10 -12.88
C LEU A 130 9.96 3.92 -14.17
N ARG A 131 10.39 5.19 -14.09
CA ARG A 131 10.58 6.03 -15.26
C ARG A 131 12.07 6.22 -15.50
N LEU A 132 12.50 6.05 -16.74
CA LEU A 132 13.89 6.07 -17.15
C LEU A 132 14.11 7.15 -18.18
N ARG A 133 15.18 7.95 -18.02
CA ARG A 133 15.69 8.91 -19.01
C ARG A 133 17.17 8.63 -19.24
N ALA A 134 17.60 8.67 -20.49
CA ALA A 134 19.01 8.56 -20.86
C ALA A 134 19.29 9.42 -22.08
N ALA A 135 20.49 10.01 -22.13
CA ALA A 135 20.94 10.77 -23.28
C ALA A 135 21.35 9.90 -24.49
N ARG A 136 21.56 8.58 -24.20
CA ARG A 136 21.95 7.59 -25.23
C ARG A 136 20.93 6.45 -25.25
N PRO A 137 20.75 5.79 -26.41
CA PRO A 137 19.89 4.64 -26.53
C PRO A 137 20.46 3.45 -25.71
N PHE A 138 19.55 2.64 -25.19
CA PHE A 138 19.88 1.37 -24.53
C PHE A 138 18.78 0.35 -24.78
N SER A 139 19.09 -0.91 -24.49
CA SER A 139 18.15 -2.02 -24.57
C SER A 139 18.11 -2.78 -23.24
N LEU A 140 16.98 -3.42 -22.98
CA LEU A 140 16.78 -4.27 -21.80
C LEU A 140 16.75 -5.72 -22.25
N PHE A 141 17.58 -6.54 -21.63
CA PHE A 141 17.56 -7.99 -21.83
C PHE A 141 16.73 -8.62 -20.71
N LEU A 142 15.65 -9.28 -21.08
CA LEU A 142 14.72 -9.92 -20.15
C LEU A 142 15.09 -11.41 -19.96
N SER A 143 14.80 -11.97 -18.80
CA SER A 143 15.13 -13.36 -18.43
C SER A 143 14.57 -14.41 -19.39
N GLY A 144 13.49 -14.09 -20.11
CA GLY A 144 12.93 -14.94 -21.17
C GLY A 144 13.71 -14.93 -22.50
N GLY A 145 14.87 -14.31 -22.56
CA GLY A 145 15.68 -14.18 -23.79
C GLY A 145 15.23 -13.05 -24.72
N THR A 146 14.26 -12.24 -24.32
CA THR A 146 13.73 -11.14 -25.11
C THR A 146 14.62 -9.90 -24.96
N LEU A 147 15.01 -9.31 -26.08
CA LEU A 147 15.65 -8.02 -26.14
C LEU A 147 14.56 -6.95 -26.37
N LEU A 148 14.41 -6.03 -25.42
CA LEU A 148 13.51 -4.90 -25.54
C LEU A 148 14.32 -3.65 -25.87
N ASP A 149 14.22 -3.20 -27.12
CA ASP A 149 14.83 -1.93 -27.55
C ASP A 149 13.96 -0.76 -27.07
N VAL A 150 14.50 0.07 -26.20
CA VAL A 150 13.80 1.26 -25.67
C VAL A 150 14.20 2.56 -26.37
N ALA A 151 15.15 2.49 -27.31
CA ALA A 151 15.63 3.67 -28.04
C ALA A 151 14.52 4.45 -28.77
N PRO A 152 13.55 3.82 -29.45
CA PRO A 152 12.47 4.55 -30.12
C PRO A 152 11.63 5.38 -29.15
N TRP A 153 11.36 4.87 -27.95
CA TRP A 153 10.59 5.61 -26.94
C TRP A 153 11.38 6.77 -26.36
N LEU A 154 12.65 6.56 -26.04
CA LEU A 154 13.53 7.64 -25.56
C LEU A 154 13.65 8.78 -26.59
N GLN A 155 13.77 8.44 -27.86
CA GLN A 155 13.86 9.44 -28.94
C GLN A 155 12.57 10.21 -29.15
N THR A 156 11.41 9.54 -29.01
CA THR A 156 10.12 10.13 -29.30
C THR A 156 9.49 10.80 -28.06
N LEU A 157 9.61 10.18 -26.90
CA LEU A 157 8.94 10.61 -25.67
C LEU A 157 9.91 11.25 -24.66
N GLY A 158 11.22 11.11 -24.85
CA GLY A 158 12.24 11.57 -23.91
C GLY A 158 12.42 10.67 -22.69
N GLU A 159 11.52 9.72 -22.48
CA GLU A 159 11.55 8.79 -21.35
C GLU A 159 10.87 7.46 -21.68
N VAL A 160 11.12 6.45 -20.84
CA VAL A 160 10.41 5.18 -20.88
C VAL A 160 9.92 4.81 -19.48
N ALA A 161 8.69 4.32 -19.39
CA ALA A 161 8.10 3.81 -18.15
C ALA A 161 8.11 2.28 -18.16
N LEU A 162 8.71 1.67 -17.14
CA LEU A 162 8.80 0.20 -16.97
C LEU A 162 7.87 -0.27 -15.86
N PRO A 163 6.80 -1.00 -16.18
CA PRO A 163 5.93 -1.57 -15.17
C PRO A 163 6.63 -2.67 -14.35
N ALA A 164 6.17 -2.89 -13.13
CA ALA A 164 6.76 -3.86 -12.19
C ALA A 164 6.95 -5.26 -12.79
N ARG A 165 5.99 -5.73 -13.61
CA ARG A 165 6.09 -7.04 -14.29
C ARG A 165 7.23 -7.13 -15.31
N THR A 166 7.59 -6.02 -15.96
CA THR A 166 8.76 -5.97 -16.86
C THR A 166 10.04 -5.93 -16.05
N LEU A 167 10.06 -5.17 -14.97
CA LEU A 167 11.20 -5.10 -14.04
C LEU A 167 11.50 -6.45 -13.41
N ALA A 168 10.48 -7.24 -13.03
CA ALA A 168 10.66 -8.58 -12.49
C ALA A 168 11.36 -9.56 -13.45
N GLN A 169 11.32 -9.26 -14.76
CA GLN A 169 11.99 -10.04 -15.80
C GLN A 169 13.34 -9.43 -16.24
N LEU A 170 13.73 -8.31 -15.66
CA LEU A 170 14.95 -7.61 -16.08
C LEU A 170 16.20 -8.40 -15.68
N GLY A 171 16.94 -8.89 -16.66
CA GLY A 171 18.19 -9.61 -16.44
C GLY A 171 19.41 -8.72 -16.60
N LYS A 172 19.44 -7.85 -17.61
CA LYS A 172 20.58 -7.01 -17.91
C LYS A 172 20.18 -5.74 -18.69
N ILE A 173 20.92 -4.67 -18.47
CA ILE A 173 20.82 -3.46 -19.27
C ILE A 173 21.99 -3.44 -20.26
N LEU A 174 21.68 -3.23 -21.55
CA LEU A 174 22.66 -3.20 -22.63
C LEU A 174 22.72 -1.79 -23.21
N TRP A 175 23.85 -1.13 -23.07
CA TRP A 175 24.12 0.13 -23.75
C TRP A 175 24.56 -0.13 -25.20
N GLY A 176 24.19 0.77 -26.12
CA GLY A 176 24.61 0.70 -27.52
C GLY A 176 26.11 0.89 -27.65
N GLU A 177 26.55 2.13 -27.81
CA GLU A 177 27.99 2.46 -27.84
C GLU A 177 28.41 3.10 -26.49
N GLY A 178 29.29 2.43 -25.75
CA GLY A 178 29.80 2.84 -24.44
C GLY A 178 29.00 2.25 -23.28
N GLU A 179 29.64 2.12 -22.10
CA GLU A 179 29.05 1.57 -20.90
C GLU A 179 28.30 2.64 -20.08
N ILE A 180 27.26 2.22 -19.33
CA ILE A 180 26.69 3.04 -18.26
C ILE A 180 27.76 3.20 -17.20
N GLN A 181 28.22 4.43 -17.04
CA GLN A 181 29.18 4.74 -15.98
C GLN A 181 28.49 5.11 -14.69
N ARG A 182 27.28 5.67 -14.77
CA ARG A 182 26.53 6.11 -13.60
C ARG A 182 25.03 5.92 -13.74
N VAL A 183 24.39 5.68 -12.62
CA VAL A 183 22.93 5.73 -12.46
C VAL A 183 22.61 6.78 -11.43
N ILE A 184 21.66 7.64 -11.72
CA ILE A 184 21.15 8.66 -10.81
C ILE A 184 19.69 8.30 -10.52
N THR A 185 19.37 7.95 -9.27
CA THR A 185 18.01 7.67 -8.85
C THR A 185 17.41 8.86 -8.11
N THR A 186 16.12 9.06 -8.22
CA THR A 186 15.39 10.09 -7.48
C THR A 186 13.93 9.71 -7.27
N ASP A 187 13.36 10.12 -6.15
CA ASP A 187 11.92 10.05 -5.87
C ASP A 187 11.19 11.36 -6.22
N ALA A 188 11.95 12.42 -6.53
CA ALA A 188 11.42 13.73 -6.87
C ALA A 188 11.08 13.84 -8.35
N VAL A 189 9.80 13.88 -8.72
CA VAL A 189 9.33 14.01 -10.12
C VAL A 189 9.87 15.25 -10.80
N GLY A 190 9.90 16.40 -10.11
CA GLY A 190 10.43 17.65 -10.67
C GLY A 190 11.91 17.54 -11.01
N ALA A 191 12.72 16.95 -10.13
CA ALA A 191 14.12 16.70 -10.38
C ALA A 191 14.32 15.72 -11.55
N PHE A 192 13.52 14.68 -11.64
CA PHE A 192 13.55 13.75 -12.77
C PHE A 192 13.25 14.45 -14.09
N ALA A 193 12.28 15.35 -14.13
CA ALA A 193 11.89 16.05 -15.34
C ALA A 193 12.96 17.04 -15.82
N GLU A 194 13.55 17.80 -14.89
CA GLU A 194 14.37 18.98 -15.20
C GLU A 194 15.88 18.73 -15.18
N LEU A 195 16.33 17.63 -14.55
CA LEU A 195 17.78 17.39 -14.45
C LEU A 195 18.42 17.20 -15.82
N PRO A 196 19.44 18.00 -16.18
CA PRO A 196 20.24 17.78 -17.37
C PRO A 196 20.97 16.45 -17.29
N LEU A 197 20.82 15.60 -18.31
CA LEU A 197 21.41 14.26 -18.31
C LEU A 197 22.85 14.29 -18.83
N PRO A 198 23.82 13.78 -18.03
CA PRO A 198 25.13 13.43 -18.54
C PRO A 198 25.02 12.35 -19.63
N ALA A 199 25.89 12.41 -20.62
CA ALA A 199 25.82 11.47 -21.74
C ALA A 199 26.07 10.02 -21.38
N ASP A 200 26.71 9.78 -20.24
CA ASP A 200 27.06 8.46 -19.65
C ASP A 200 26.15 8.05 -18.48
N ALA A 201 25.00 8.72 -18.32
CA ALA A 201 24.12 8.48 -17.17
C ALA A 201 22.73 7.96 -17.57
N LEU A 202 22.20 7.09 -16.71
CA LEU A 202 20.80 6.72 -16.66
C LEU A 202 20.17 7.43 -15.47
N LEU A 203 19.14 8.22 -15.71
CA LEU A 203 18.32 8.83 -14.66
C LEU A 203 17.07 7.97 -14.46
N VAL A 204 16.78 7.67 -13.18
CA VAL A 204 15.69 6.79 -12.78
C VAL A 204 14.84 7.50 -11.75
N TRP A 205 13.57 7.68 -12.06
CA TRP A 205 12.58 8.02 -11.06
C TRP A 205 11.88 6.76 -10.56
N TYR A 206 11.66 6.70 -9.25
CA TYR A 206 10.91 5.63 -8.60
C TYR A 206 9.89 6.21 -7.60
N PRO A 207 8.78 5.52 -7.32
CA PRO A 207 7.82 5.96 -6.31
C PRO A 207 8.43 5.88 -4.91
N ALA A 208 8.37 6.99 -4.15
CA ALA A 208 8.94 7.08 -2.80
C ALA A 208 8.37 6.04 -1.83
N GLU A 209 7.10 5.71 -2.02
CA GLU A 209 6.34 4.72 -1.24
C GLU A 209 6.76 3.27 -1.49
N ASP A 210 7.40 2.98 -2.63
CA ASP A 210 7.88 1.62 -2.95
C ASP A 210 9.31 1.65 -3.51
N PRO A 211 10.34 1.90 -2.68
CA PRO A 211 11.73 1.84 -3.13
C PRO A 211 12.19 0.44 -3.58
N GLY A 212 11.44 -0.61 -3.24
CA GLY A 212 11.69 -1.99 -3.71
C GLY A 212 11.58 -2.16 -5.22
N THR A 213 10.87 -1.26 -5.92
CA THR A 213 10.82 -1.26 -7.40
C THR A 213 12.20 -1.04 -8.04
N LEU A 214 13.17 -0.44 -7.32
CA LEU A 214 14.54 -0.29 -7.80
C LEU A 214 15.37 -1.58 -7.78
N GLU A 215 15.02 -2.56 -6.95
CA GLU A 215 15.84 -3.76 -6.73
C GLU A 215 16.21 -4.48 -8.03
N PRO A 216 15.29 -4.80 -8.95
CA PRO A 216 15.65 -5.48 -10.18
C PRO A 216 16.56 -4.65 -11.08
N LEU A 217 16.37 -3.34 -11.11
CA LEU A 217 17.17 -2.43 -11.92
C LEU A 217 18.59 -2.35 -11.36
N ILE A 218 18.75 -2.14 -10.07
CA ILE A 218 20.08 -2.03 -9.41
C ILE A 218 20.85 -3.36 -9.50
N ALA A 219 20.14 -4.49 -9.40
CA ALA A 219 20.74 -5.82 -9.60
C ALA A 219 21.19 -6.07 -11.05
N ALA A 220 20.49 -5.50 -12.03
CA ALA A 220 20.83 -5.65 -13.45
C ALA A 220 21.99 -4.76 -13.91
N LEU A 221 22.47 -3.84 -13.06
CA LEU A 221 23.58 -2.95 -13.39
C LEU A 221 24.93 -3.64 -13.28
N PRO A 222 25.90 -3.34 -14.15
CA PRO A 222 27.27 -3.77 -14.00
C PRO A 222 27.86 -3.35 -12.64
N PRO A 223 28.71 -4.19 -11.99
CA PRO A 223 29.27 -3.87 -10.67
C PRO A 223 30.05 -2.54 -10.62
N GLN A 224 30.70 -2.15 -11.70
CA GLN A 224 31.50 -0.92 -11.81
C GLN A 224 30.64 0.34 -11.98
N THR A 225 29.34 0.22 -12.23
CA THR A 225 28.45 1.38 -12.43
C THR A 225 28.33 2.16 -11.13
N LEU A 226 28.63 3.45 -11.16
CA LEU A 226 28.44 4.35 -10.04
C LEU A 226 26.96 4.59 -9.80
N TRP A 227 26.52 4.45 -8.58
CA TRP A 227 25.15 4.75 -8.20
C TRP A 227 25.10 5.99 -7.31
N SER A 228 24.31 6.98 -7.71
CA SER A 228 24.05 8.18 -6.93
C SER A 228 22.55 8.36 -6.72
N HIS A 229 22.16 8.91 -5.57
CA HIS A 229 20.77 9.25 -5.28
C HIS A 229 20.62 10.74 -5.10
N LEU A 230 19.68 11.32 -5.84
CA LEU A 230 19.28 12.73 -5.77
C LEU A 230 18.03 12.85 -4.90
N THR A 231 18.18 13.52 -3.77
CA THR A 231 17.10 13.78 -2.81
C THR A 231 17.31 15.16 -2.17
N ALA A 232 16.45 15.51 -1.20
CA ALA A 232 16.58 16.79 -0.47
C ALA A 232 17.97 16.93 0.17
N LEU A 233 18.49 18.15 0.18
CA LEU A 233 19.78 18.50 0.76
C LEU A 233 19.61 18.78 2.28
N ASP A 234 19.12 17.80 3.02
CA ASP A 234 18.87 17.87 4.46
C ASP A 234 19.28 16.55 5.15
N PRO A 235 19.30 16.47 6.48
CA PRO A 235 19.63 15.26 7.20
C PRO A 235 18.74 14.06 6.84
N ALA A 236 17.44 14.29 6.62
CA ALA A 236 16.51 13.24 6.22
C ALA A 236 16.85 12.69 4.83
N GLY A 237 17.36 13.53 3.92
CA GLY A 237 17.86 13.08 2.62
C GLY A 237 19.08 12.18 2.75
N VAL A 238 20.02 12.50 3.66
CA VAL A 238 21.18 11.61 3.95
C VAL A 238 20.72 10.26 4.47
N ASP A 239 19.84 10.26 5.47
CA ASP A 239 19.29 9.03 6.04
C ASP A 239 18.60 8.18 4.99
N ARG A 240 17.86 8.81 4.07
CA ARG A 240 17.20 8.14 2.95
C ARG A 240 18.19 7.45 2.02
N VAL A 241 19.29 8.12 1.64
CA VAL A 241 20.33 7.52 0.81
C VAL A 241 20.96 6.31 1.50
N LEU A 242 21.25 6.42 2.79
CA LEU A 242 21.85 5.33 3.57
C LEU A 242 20.89 4.14 3.69
N ALA A 243 19.63 4.39 4.03
CA ALA A 243 18.60 3.35 4.11
C ALA A 243 18.40 2.63 2.76
N LEU A 244 18.38 3.40 1.66
CA LEU A 244 18.24 2.85 0.32
C LEU A 244 19.45 1.99 -0.07
N ALA A 245 20.68 2.46 0.21
CA ALA A 245 21.90 1.72 -0.05
C ALA A 245 21.95 0.41 0.76
N GLN A 246 21.56 0.46 2.02
CA GLN A 246 21.46 -0.73 2.88
C GLN A 246 20.43 -1.72 2.36
N ARG A 247 19.24 -1.25 2.03
CA ARG A 247 18.14 -2.09 1.50
C ARG A 247 18.53 -2.81 0.21
N LEU A 248 19.18 -2.09 -0.72
CA LEU A 248 19.54 -2.63 -2.04
C LEU A 248 20.90 -3.32 -2.07
N GLY A 249 21.59 -3.41 -0.94
CA GLY A 249 22.88 -4.10 -0.81
C GLY A 249 24.00 -3.53 -1.70
N ARG A 250 23.88 -2.27 -2.14
CA ARG A 250 24.83 -1.61 -3.03
C ARG A 250 25.17 -0.21 -2.52
N PRO A 251 26.45 0.19 -2.48
CA PRO A 251 26.83 1.54 -2.10
C PRO A 251 26.22 2.58 -3.01
N ALA A 252 25.59 3.59 -2.43
CA ALA A 252 25.09 4.77 -3.11
C ALA A 252 25.82 6.00 -2.63
N SER A 253 26.12 6.93 -3.55
CA SER A 253 26.57 8.26 -3.19
C SER A 253 25.40 9.26 -3.24
N TRP A 254 25.48 10.27 -2.40
CA TRP A 254 24.56 11.38 -2.51
C TRP A 254 24.93 12.25 -3.69
N TRP A 255 24.01 12.43 -4.63
CA TRP A 255 24.24 13.31 -5.77
C TRP A 255 24.14 14.76 -5.33
N LEU A 256 25.20 15.51 -5.49
CA LEU A 256 25.26 16.90 -5.10
C LEU A 256 25.49 17.77 -6.35
N PRO A 257 24.82 18.94 -6.46
CA PRO A 257 25.09 19.90 -7.52
C PRO A 257 26.52 20.45 -7.37
N ARG A 258 27.15 20.80 -8.51
CA ARG A 258 28.51 21.35 -8.51
C ARG A 258 28.62 22.66 -7.71
N ASP A 259 27.57 23.46 -7.79
CA ASP A 259 27.51 24.79 -7.14
C ASP A 259 26.77 24.77 -5.80
N LEU A 260 27.01 23.70 -5.00
CA LEU A 260 26.32 23.51 -3.73
C LEU A 260 26.50 24.68 -2.76
N VAL A 261 27.73 25.24 -2.69
CA VAL A 261 28.02 26.33 -1.74
C VAL A 261 27.25 27.62 -2.06
N PRO A 262 27.25 28.14 -3.31
CA PRO A 262 26.40 29.25 -3.68
C PRO A 262 24.91 28.98 -3.52
N ILE A 263 24.43 27.76 -3.89
CA ILE A 263 23.04 27.38 -3.74
C ILE A 263 22.64 27.39 -2.26
N LYS A 264 23.48 26.83 -1.38
CA LYS A 264 23.24 26.84 0.06
C LYS A 264 23.20 28.28 0.61
N ALA A 265 24.10 29.15 0.17
CA ALA A 265 24.13 30.53 0.62
C ALA A 265 22.89 31.32 0.18
N ALA A 266 22.34 31.02 -1.03
CA ALA A 266 21.19 31.73 -1.59
C ALA A 266 19.83 31.20 -1.09
N TYR A 267 19.72 29.89 -0.87
CA TYR A 267 18.44 29.20 -0.65
C TYR A 267 18.44 28.28 0.57
N GLY A 268 19.57 28.12 1.27
CA GLY A 268 19.66 27.27 2.44
C GLY A 268 18.84 27.83 3.62
N ALA A 269 17.93 27.03 4.12
CA ALA A 269 17.22 27.33 5.35
C ALA A 269 18.00 26.81 6.57
N PRO A 270 17.91 27.45 7.75
CA PRO A 270 18.46 26.89 8.97
C PRO A 270 17.72 25.58 9.31
N LEU A 271 18.42 24.64 9.96
CA LEU A 271 17.77 23.46 10.55
C LEU A 271 16.70 23.93 11.55
N GLY A 272 15.64 23.13 11.73
CA GLY A 272 14.53 23.48 12.61
C GLY A 272 14.91 23.75 14.07
N ASP A 273 16.11 23.37 14.50
CA ASP A 273 16.71 23.67 15.80
C ASP A 273 17.60 24.95 15.80
N GLY A 274 17.58 25.73 14.72
CA GLY A 274 18.33 26.98 14.56
C GLY A 274 19.83 26.80 14.25
N ARG A 275 20.31 25.55 14.11
CA ARG A 275 21.70 25.31 13.72
C ARG A 275 21.89 25.54 12.21
N PRO A 276 22.97 26.21 11.79
CA PRO A 276 23.33 26.24 10.37
C PRO A 276 23.72 24.85 9.88
N TRP A 277 23.47 24.63 8.62
CA TRP A 277 23.92 23.40 7.93
C TRP A 277 25.44 23.19 8.07
#